data_21df143ffbd43ceb790f73ce1b1a6ec9
#
_entry.id   21df143ffbd43ceb790f73ce1b1a6ec9
#
_cell.length_a   1.000
_cell.length_b   1.000
_cell.length_c   1.000
_cell.angle_alpha   90.00
_cell.angle_beta   90.00
_cell.angle_gamma   90.00
#
_symmetry.space_group_name_H-M   'P 1'
#
loop_
_entity.id
_entity.type
_entity.pdbx_description
1 polymer ?
#
loop_
_entity_poly.entity_id
_entity_poly.type
_entity_poly.pdbx_seq_one_letter_code
_entity_poly.pdbx_strand_id
1 'polypeptide(L)' 'MVKKIDRKNNSNTNGNILAFDFGEKKIGVAIGNTVTKTAHPLKTIRKIKKLERNEIIDSLLEEWQPSILVVGLP' A
#
# COMPACT_ATOMS: atom_id res chain seq x y z
N MET A 1 -10.81 10.69 -3.23
CA MET A 1 -11.12 10.18 -1.88
C MET A 1 -9.94 9.40 -1.33
N VAL A 2 -9.63 9.59 -0.08
CA VAL A 2 -8.57 8.84 0.59
C VAL A 2 -9.18 8.04 1.72
N LYS A 3 -8.81 6.79 1.80
CA LYS A 3 -9.31 5.89 2.83
C LYS A 3 -8.14 5.30 3.62
N LYS A 4 -8.23 5.38 4.95
CA LYS A 4 -7.23 4.80 5.85
C LYS A 4 -7.81 3.56 6.48
N ILE A 5 -7.04 2.48 6.50
CA ILE A 5 -7.44 1.20 7.07
C ILE A 5 -6.41 0.77 8.09
N ASP A 6 -6.83 0.69 9.36
CA ASP A 6 -5.98 0.16 10.42
C ASP A 6 -6.09 -1.36 10.44
N ARG A 7 -4.95 -2.04 10.41
CA ARG A 7 -4.90 -3.49 10.43
C ARG A 7 -4.67 -3.99 11.86
N LYS A 8 -5.67 -3.81 12.67
CA LYS A 8 -5.57 -4.13 14.12
C LYS A 8 -5.37 -5.59 14.43
N ASN A 9 -5.79 -6.48 13.54
CA ASN A 9 -5.63 -7.92 13.74
C ASN A 9 -4.22 -8.41 13.41
N ASN A 10 -3.39 -7.53 12.88
CA ASN A 10 -2.00 -7.84 12.62
C ASN A 10 -1.22 -7.62 13.92
N SER A 11 -0.62 -8.67 14.44
CA SER A 11 0.21 -8.57 15.64
C SER A 11 1.48 -7.77 15.41
N ASN A 12 1.79 -7.46 14.17
CA ASN A 12 2.99 -6.73 13.80
C ASN A 12 2.76 -5.22 13.94
N THR A 13 3.45 -4.60 14.89
CA THR A 13 3.35 -3.15 15.14
C THR A 13 4.60 -2.42 14.66
N ASN A 14 5.05 -2.74 13.46
CA ASN A 14 6.28 -2.18 12.89
C ASN A 14 6.18 -0.71 12.47
N GLY A 15 4.99 -0.14 12.48
CA GLY A 15 4.77 1.25 12.06
C GLY A 15 4.74 1.46 10.56
N ASN A 16 4.82 0.41 9.76
CA ASN A 16 4.78 0.52 8.32
C ASN A 16 3.41 0.95 7.81
N ILE A 17 3.42 1.87 6.87
CA ILE A 17 2.23 2.36 6.17
C ILE A 17 2.43 2.08 4.70
N LEU A 18 1.49 1.37 4.08
CA LEU A 18 1.51 1.13 2.65
C LEU A 18 0.40 1.94 2.01
N ALA A 19 0.74 2.73 1.01
CA ALA A 19 -0.21 3.63 0.35
C ALA A 19 -0.34 3.25 -1.12
N PHE A 20 -1.59 3.17 -1.57
CA PHE A 20 -1.92 2.92 -2.98
C PHE A 20 -2.71 4.11 -3.52
N ASP A 21 -2.21 4.68 -4.61
CA ASP A 21 -2.90 5.76 -5.31
C ASP A 21 -3.42 5.20 -6.64
N PHE A 22 -4.73 4.96 -6.69
CA PHE A 22 -5.38 4.34 -7.85
C PHE A 22 -5.66 5.39 -8.93
N GLY A 23 -4.77 5.48 -9.89
CA GLY A 23 -4.96 6.31 -11.06
C GLY A 23 -5.71 5.56 -12.16
N GLU A 24 -5.92 6.24 -13.26
CA GLU A 24 -6.65 5.70 -14.39
C GLU A 24 -5.89 4.60 -15.13
N LYS A 25 -4.58 4.79 -15.32
CA LYS A 25 -3.73 3.86 -16.07
C LYS A 25 -2.70 3.14 -15.23
N LYS A 26 -2.50 3.57 -14.01
CA LYS A 26 -1.47 3.00 -13.14
C LYS A 26 -1.82 3.23 -11.67
N ILE A 27 -1.20 2.43 -10.82
CA ILE A 27 -1.35 2.54 -9.38
C ILE A 27 0.01 2.91 -8.82
N GLY A 28 0.10 4.06 -8.16
CA GLY A 28 1.30 4.44 -7.45
C GLY A 28 1.33 3.77 -6.08
N VAL A 29 2.49 3.26 -5.69
CA VAL A 29 2.66 2.62 -4.38
C VAL A 29 3.76 3.34 -3.63
N ALA A 30 3.48 3.71 -2.39
CA ALA A 30 4.45 4.36 -1.51
C ALA A 30 4.50 3.62 -0.18
N ILE A 31 5.64 3.70 0.48
CA ILE A 31 5.85 3.13 1.80
C ILE A 31 6.22 4.24 2.76
N GLY A 32 5.64 4.22 3.94
CA GLY A 32 5.98 5.13 5.01
C GLY A 32 6.17 4.38 6.31
N ASN A 33 6.70 5.07 7.32
CA ASN A 33 6.89 4.49 8.63
C ASN A 33 6.69 5.54 9.70
N THR A 34 5.82 5.25 10.67
CA THR A 34 5.49 6.18 11.74
C THR A 34 6.60 6.34 12.77
N VAL A 35 7.45 5.32 12.91
CA VAL A 35 8.57 5.36 13.86
C VAL A 35 9.70 6.23 13.36
N THR A 36 10.13 6.00 12.12
CA THR A 36 11.21 6.77 11.50
C THR A 36 10.73 8.08 10.89
N LYS A 37 9.42 8.25 10.74
CA LYS A 37 8.77 9.40 10.11
C LYS A 37 9.27 9.64 8.70
N THR A 38 9.40 8.54 7.96
CA THR A 38 9.84 8.57 6.56
C THR A 38 8.70 8.15 5.64
N ALA A 39 8.75 8.62 4.41
CA ALA A 39 7.82 8.21 3.36
C ALA A 39 8.51 8.40 2.02
N HIS A 40 8.40 7.41 1.14
CA HIS A 40 8.99 7.50 -0.18
C HIS A 40 8.25 6.56 -1.16
N PRO A 41 8.33 6.87 -2.46
CA PRO A 41 7.72 6.02 -3.46
C PRO A 41 8.40 4.66 -3.50
N LEU A 42 7.61 3.62 -3.68
CA LEU A 42 8.10 2.25 -3.71
C LEU A 42 8.11 1.70 -5.14
N LYS A 43 6.99 1.76 -5.82
CA LYS A 43 6.88 1.28 -7.20
C LYS A 43 5.60 1.80 -7.84
N THR A 44 5.50 1.60 -9.15
CA THR A 44 4.29 1.89 -9.91
C THR A 44 3.80 0.58 -10.54
N ILE A 45 2.54 0.27 -10.34
CA ILE A 45 1.89 -0.88 -10.95
C ILE A 45 1.09 -0.40 -12.14
N ARG A 46 1.44 -0.85 -13.33
CA ARG A 46 0.66 -0.52 -14.51
C ARG A 46 -0.61 -1.35 -14.53
N LYS A 47 -1.69 -0.81 -15.09
CA LYS A 47 -2.95 -1.54 -15.20
C LYS A 47 -2.81 -2.62 -16.26
N ILE A 48 -2.57 -3.81 -15.79
CA ILE A 48 -2.55 -5.05 -16.52
C ILE A 48 -3.80 -5.83 -16.15
N LYS A 49 -3.82 -7.10 -16.37
CA LYS A 49 -4.96 -7.92 -16.01
C LYS A 49 -5.23 -7.84 -14.50
N LYS A 50 -6.50 -7.82 -14.13
CA LYS A 50 -6.93 -7.68 -12.75
C LYS A 50 -6.28 -8.72 -11.83
N LEU A 51 -6.17 -9.96 -12.29
CA LEU A 51 -5.59 -11.04 -11.51
C LEU A 51 -4.11 -10.78 -11.21
N GLU A 52 -3.34 -10.36 -12.22
CA GLU A 52 -1.93 -10.06 -12.05
C GLU A 52 -1.73 -8.89 -11.09
N ARG A 53 -2.57 -7.86 -11.21
CA ARG A 53 -2.54 -6.70 -10.33
C ARG A 53 -2.78 -7.11 -8.88
N ASN A 54 -3.77 -7.97 -8.65
CA ASN A 54 -4.10 -8.42 -7.30
C ASN A 54 -2.97 -9.25 -6.69
N GLU A 55 -2.30 -10.06 -7.50
CA GLU A 55 -1.15 -10.82 -7.03
C GLU A 55 0.00 -9.92 -6.59
N ILE A 56 0.24 -8.83 -7.32
CA ILE A 56 1.27 -7.87 -6.96
C ILE A 56 0.92 -7.18 -5.65
N ILE A 57 -0.33 -6.77 -5.49
CA ILE A 57 -0.80 -6.13 -4.26
C ILE A 57 -0.67 -7.08 -3.07
N ASP A 58 -1.10 -8.32 -3.23
CA ASP A 58 -0.99 -9.33 -2.18
C ASP A 58 0.46 -9.56 -1.77
N SER A 59 1.37 -9.61 -2.75
CA SER A 59 2.80 -9.76 -2.47
C SER A 59 3.36 -8.59 -1.67
N LEU A 60 2.92 -7.38 -1.97
CA LEU A 60 3.35 -6.19 -1.24
C LEU A 60 2.83 -6.20 0.20
N LEU A 61 1.58 -6.62 0.39
CA LEU A 61 1.00 -6.73 1.73
C LEU A 61 1.75 -7.77 2.56
N GLU A 62 2.13 -8.87 1.95
CA GLU A 62 2.88 -9.92 2.64
C GLU A 62 4.31 -9.47 2.95
N GLU A 63 4.96 -8.82 2.01
CA GLU A 63 6.34 -8.37 2.17
C GLU A 63 6.47 -7.31 3.28
N TRP A 64 5.59 -6.33 3.29
CA TRP A 64 5.72 -5.17 4.17
C TRP A 64 4.93 -5.29 5.47
N GLN A 65 3.94 -6.17 5.52
CA GLN A 65 3.10 -6.36 6.72
C GLN A 65 2.67 -5.03 7.34
N PRO A 66 2.07 -4.12 6.57
CA PRO A 66 1.79 -2.78 7.08
C PRO A 66 0.72 -2.81 8.17
N SER A 67 0.90 -1.96 9.18
CA SER A 67 -0.11 -1.78 10.21
C SER A 67 -1.23 -0.84 9.74
N ILE A 68 -0.95 -0.01 8.74
CA ILE A 68 -1.91 0.94 8.18
C ILE A 68 -1.88 0.87 6.66
N LEU A 69 -3.05 0.83 6.04
CA LEU A 69 -3.20 0.97 4.60
C LEU A 69 -3.84 2.32 4.31
N VAL A 70 -3.32 3.01 3.31
CA VAL A 70 -3.91 4.25 2.80
C VAL A 70 -4.25 4.03 1.34
N VAL A 71 -5.50 4.29 0.97
CA VAL A 71 -5.97 4.08 -0.39
C VAL A 71 -6.53 5.39 -0.92
N GLY A 72 -5.93 5.89 -1.99
CA GLY A 72 -6.43 7.05 -2.72
C GLY A 72 -7.20 6.61 -3.94
N LEU A 73 -8.44 7.07 -4.06
CA LEU A 73 -9.32 6.76 -5.18
C LEU A 73 -9.59 8.01 -5.99
N PRO A 74 -9.75 7.89 -7.33
CA PRO A 74 -10.09 9.02 -8.16
C PRO A 74 -11.45 9.62 -7.86
#